data_051eb23d0378028e3b658aaf78b6eb76
#
_entry.id   051eb23d0378028e3b658aaf78b6eb76
#
_cell.length_a   1.000
_cell.length_b   1.000
_cell.length_c   1.000
_cell.angle_alpha   90.00
_cell.angle_beta   90.00
_cell.angle_gamma   90.00
#
_symmetry.space_group_name_H-M   'P 1'
#
loop_
_entity.id
_entity.type
_entity.pdbx_description
1 polymer ?
#
loop_
_entity_poly.entity_id
_entity_poly.type
_entity_poly.pdbx_seq_one_letter_code
_entity_poly.pdbx_strand_id
1 'polypeptide(L)'
;GGFLFVHLGDATARPLIPALGEGVDRLSRYPLSDLTVGDAITYDVAANWKVILENYNECYHCGPVHPELCELVPAFKQGGGSELNWDNGVPHRDGANTFTVSGNTTRSPFPGLNEGEKTHHKGELFYPNLMLSLSMDHVAAFTLWPQSASRTRIQCEFLFHPDELYKPHFDSSDAVQFWDKVNQQDWAICESVQRGMQNKVFQHGYYGPMEDESLDIRDYVSRKLSELGE
;
A
#
# COMPACT_ATOMS: atom_id res chain seq x y z
N GLY A 1 2.98 16.44 -3.75
CA GLY A 1 2.09 15.30 -3.93
C GLY A 1 1.01 15.13 -2.85
N GLY A 2 0.57 16.21 -2.16
CA GLY A 2 -0.56 16.16 -1.23
C GLY A 2 -0.26 15.61 0.17
N PHE A 3 0.91 15.03 0.39
CA PHE A 3 1.32 14.47 1.69
C PHE A 3 2.31 15.38 2.41
N LEU A 4 2.23 15.42 3.75
CA LEU A 4 3.13 16.16 4.62
C LEU A 4 4.12 15.19 5.28
N PHE A 5 5.41 15.48 5.11
CA PHE A 5 6.49 14.74 5.74
C PHE A 5 7.17 15.61 6.80
N VAL A 6 7.49 15.02 7.94
CA VAL A 6 8.12 15.72 9.07
C VAL A 6 9.47 15.08 9.37
N HIS A 7 10.50 15.90 9.51
CA HIS A 7 11.82 15.50 10.01
C HIS A 7 12.06 16.17 11.37
N LEU A 8 12.32 15.36 12.39
CA LEU A 8 12.50 15.84 13.77
C LEU A 8 13.97 16.10 14.14
N GLY A 9 14.88 15.88 13.21
CA GLY A 9 16.31 16.19 13.38
C GLY A 9 16.63 17.67 13.19
N ASP A 10 17.92 17.96 13.20
CA ASP A 10 18.45 19.30 12.96
C ASP A 10 18.37 19.74 11.48
N ALA A 11 19.00 20.87 11.15
CA ALA A 11 19.02 21.46 9.81
C ALA A 11 19.74 20.61 8.73
N THR A 12 20.20 19.41 9.05
CA THR A 12 20.90 18.49 8.12
C THR A 12 19.96 17.52 7.40
N ALA A 13 18.65 17.72 7.51
CA ALA A 13 17.66 16.91 6.79
C ALA A 13 17.96 16.84 5.28
N ARG A 14 17.97 15.63 4.73
CA ARG A 14 18.11 15.44 3.29
C ARG A 14 16.90 16.04 2.57
N PRO A 15 17.05 16.59 1.35
CA PRO A 15 15.92 17.01 0.54
C PRO A 15 14.91 15.86 0.38
N LEU A 16 13.62 16.17 0.51
CA LEU A 16 12.55 15.17 0.57
C LEU A 16 12.50 14.28 -0.69
N ILE A 17 12.50 14.87 -1.88
CA ILE A 17 12.33 14.12 -3.13
C ILE A 17 13.43 13.06 -3.33
N PRO A 18 14.73 13.39 -3.20
CA PRO A 18 15.77 12.36 -3.22
C PRO A 18 15.66 11.31 -2.09
N ALA A 19 15.08 11.69 -0.95
CA ALA A 19 14.90 10.76 0.17
C ALA A 19 13.75 9.75 -0.06
N LEU A 20 12.77 10.09 -0.90
CA LEU A 20 11.65 9.21 -1.25
C LEU A 20 12.01 8.20 -2.37
N GLY A 21 13.11 8.40 -3.09
CA GLY A 21 13.59 7.48 -4.12
C GLY A 21 12.79 7.52 -5.43
N GLU A 22 12.93 6.46 -6.22
CA GLU A 22 12.38 6.34 -7.59
C GLU A 22 10.86 6.23 -7.64
N GLY A 23 10.20 5.86 -6.54
CA GLY A 23 8.75 5.76 -6.45
C GLY A 23 8.04 7.06 -6.83
N VAL A 24 8.69 8.23 -6.59
CA VAL A 24 8.13 9.54 -6.98
C VAL A 24 7.93 9.65 -8.50
N ASP A 25 8.88 9.14 -9.28
CA ASP A 25 8.81 9.20 -10.75
C ASP A 25 7.71 8.28 -11.29
N ARG A 26 7.54 7.09 -10.68
CA ARG A 26 6.46 6.14 -11.02
C ARG A 26 5.07 6.72 -10.82
N LEU A 27 4.91 7.66 -9.89
CA LEU A 27 3.64 8.30 -9.56
C LEU A 27 3.40 9.63 -10.30
N SER A 28 4.32 10.08 -11.14
CA SER A 28 4.31 11.43 -11.73
C SER A 28 3.07 11.77 -12.55
N ARG A 29 2.35 10.78 -13.08
CA ARG A 29 1.10 10.96 -13.84
C ARG A 29 -0.17 10.93 -12.98
N TYR A 30 -0.06 10.54 -11.70
CA TYR A 30 -1.19 10.60 -10.78
C TYR A 30 -1.29 12.00 -10.16
N PRO A 31 -2.45 12.66 -10.19
CA PRO A 31 -2.61 14.04 -9.73
C PRO A 31 -2.72 14.14 -8.20
N LEU A 32 -1.79 13.49 -7.47
CA LEU A 32 -1.85 13.30 -6.01
C LEU A 32 -2.02 14.61 -5.22
N SER A 33 -1.50 15.73 -5.74
CA SER A 33 -1.64 17.05 -5.08
C SER A 33 -3.05 17.63 -5.17
N ASP A 34 -3.84 17.15 -6.11
CA ASP A 34 -5.16 17.69 -6.42
C ASP A 34 -6.27 16.83 -5.81
N LEU A 35 -5.90 15.59 -5.36
CA LEU A 35 -6.87 14.66 -4.79
C LEU A 35 -7.36 15.12 -3.41
N THR A 36 -8.59 14.74 -3.12
CA THR A 36 -9.27 15.04 -1.86
C THR A 36 -9.78 13.76 -1.22
N VAL A 37 -9.74 13.69 0.10
CA VAL A 37 -10.30 12.57 0.87
C VAL A 37 -11.81 12.53 0.68
N GLY A 38 -12.31 11.45 0.08
CA GLY A 38 -13.74 11.19 -0.08
C GLY A 38 -14.29 10.24 0.98
N ASP A 39 -13.44 9.39 1.55
CA ASP A 39 -13.79 8.47 2.63
C ASP A 39 -12.55 8.06 3.43
N ALA A 40 -12.72 7.51 4.63
CA ALA A 40 -11.60 7.03 5.45
C ALA A 40 -12.03 5.94 6.43
N ILE A 41 -11.13 4.97 6.65
CA ILE A 41 -11.29 3.94 7.69
C ILE A 41 -10.05 3.97 8.59
N THR A 42 -10.26 3.76 9.87
CA THR A 42 -9.17 3.59 10.83
C THR A 42 -9.19 2.16 11.37
N TYR A 43 -8.03 1.51 11.34
CA TYR A 43 -7.82 0.18 11.90
C TYR A 43 -6.88 0.26 13.10
N ASP A 44 -7.10 -0.65 14.05
CA ASP A 44 -6.26 -0.85 15.22
C ASP A 44 -5.76 -2.30 15.20
N VAL A 45 -4.54 -2.51 14.76
CA VAL A 45 -3.98 -3.81 14.41
C VAL A 45 -2.99 -4.26 15.50
N ALA A 46 -3.20 -5.46 16.05
CA ALA A 46 -2.31 -6.03 17.07
C ALA A 46 -1.03 -6.64 16.45
N ALA A 47 -0.33 -5.84 15.65
CA ALA A 47 0.93 -6.18 15.00
C ALA A 47 1.91 -5.02 15.02
N ASN A 48 3.21 -5.34 14.96
CA ASN A 48 4.28 -4.37 14.75
C ASN A 48 4.17 -3.75 13.35
N TRP A 49 4.44 -2.47 13.23
CA TRP A 49 4.38 -1.75 11.95
C TRP A 49 5.28 -2.37 10.86
N LYS A 50 6.41 -2.98 11.23
CA LYS A 50 7.30 -3.66 10.28
C LYS A 50 6.66 -4.92 9.69
N VAL A 51 5.90 -5.68 10.48
CA VAL A 51 5.15 -6.85 9.98
C VAL A 51 4.12 -6.41 8.94
N ILE A 52 3.47 -5.26 9.15
CA ILE A 52 2.50 -4.70 8.21
C ILE A 52 3.18 -4.24 6.92
N LEU A 53 4.34 -3.59 7.01
CA LEU A 53 5.10 -3.19 5.82
C LEU A 53 5.66 -4.39 5.05
N GLU A 54 6.16 -5.42 5.75
CA GLU A 54 6.62 -6.66 5.11
C GLU A 54 5.47 -7.33 4.35
N ASN A 55 4.28 -7.43 4.95
CA ASN A 55 3.08 -7.95 4.29
C ASN A 55 2.68 -7.12 3.05
N TYR A 56 2.79 -5.79 3.10
CA TYR A 56 2.49 -4.93 1.96
C TYR A 56 3.49 -5.08 0.80
N ASN A 57 4.76 -5.36 1.09
CA ASN A 57 5.83 -5.40 0.09
C ASN A 57 5.97 -6.75 -0.62
N GLU A 58 5.16 -7.75 -0.32
CA GLU A 58 5.20 -9.04 -0.99
C GLU A 58 3.78 -9.50 -1.32
N CYS A 59 3.64 -10.37 -2.31
CA CYS A 59 2.38 -10.99 -2.66
C CYS A 59 2.40 -12.52 -2.51
N TYR A 60 3.37 -13.05 -1.78
CA TYR A 60 3.47 -14.48 -1.50
C TYR A 60 2.25 -15.01 -0.72
N HIS A 61 1.72 -14.17 0.18
CA HIS A 61 0.49 -14.46 0.93
C HIS A 61 -0.80 -14.23 0.10
N CYS A 62 -0.76 -13.43 -0.98
CA CYS A 62 -1.98 -13.00 -1.69
C CYS A 62 -2.86 -14.17 -2.16
N GLY A 63 -2.23 -15.20 -2.73
CA GLY A 63 -2.97 -16.38 -3.22
C GLY A 63 -3.85 -17.07 -2.18
N PRO A 64 -3.33 -17.42 -1.02
CA PRO A 64 -4.11 -18.07 0.04
C PRO A 64 -5.01 -17.13 0.85
N VAL A 65 -4.73 -15.82 0.91
CA VAL A 65 -5.40 -14.88 1.83
C VAL A 65 -6.45 -14.03 1.13
N HIS A 66 -6.22 -13.62 -0.14
CA HIS A 66 -7.03 -12.64 -0.85
C HIS A 66 -7.70 -13.18 -2.11
N PRO A 67 -8.74 -14.02 -2.02
CA PRO A 67 -9.41 -14.52 -3.21
C PRO A 67 -10.00 -13.40 -4.07
N GLU A 68 -10.56 -12.36 -3.47
CA GLU A 68 -11.17 -11.21 -4.16
C GLU A 68 -10.12 -10.36 -4.90
N LEU A 69 -8.97 -10.12 -4.26
CA LEU A 69 -7.86 -9.38 -4.87
C LEU A 69 -7.28 -10.16 -6.05
N CYS A 70 -7.06 -11.47 -5.87
CA CYS A 70 -6.55 -12.35 -6.92
C CYS A 70 -7.54 -12.59 -8.05
N GLU A 71 -8.83 -12.42 -7.82
CA GLU A 71 -9.83 -12.43 -8.89
C GLU A 71 -9.67 -11.21 -9.81
N LEU A 72 -9.41 -10.05 -9.26
CA LEU A 72 -9.18 -8.81 -10.04
C LEU A 72 -7.79 -8.74 -10.65
N VAL A 73 -6.76 -9.23 -9.96
CA VAL A 73 -5.37 -9.23 -10.41
C VAL A 73 -4.80 -10.65 -10.28
N PRO A 74 -5.00 -11.52 -11.30
CA PRO A 74 -4.57 -12.92 -11.24
C PRO A 74 -3.05 -13.10 -11.05
N ALA A 75 -2.25 -12.13 -11.47
CA ALA A 75 -0.80 -12.15 -11.32
C ALA A 75 -0.36 -12.23 -9.85
N PHE A 76 -1.14 -11.71 -8.90
CA PHE A 76 -0.85 -11.79 -7.47
C PHE A 76 -0.88 -13.24 -6.93
N LYS A 77 -1.59 -14.14 -7.59
CA LYS A 77 -1.64 -15.56 -7.23
C LYS A 77 -0.56 -16.38 -7.95
N GLN A 78 -0.16 -15.94 -9.15
CA GLN A 78 0.75 -16.70 -10.00
C GLN A 78 2.18 -16.59 -9.47
N GLY A 79 2.89 -17.72 -9.34
CA GLY A 79 4.26 -17.75 -8.89
C GLY A 79 4.52 -17.11 -7.51
N GLY A 80 3.48 -16.90 -6.70
CA GLY A 80 3.60 -16.18 -5.42
C GLY A 80 3.91 -14.69 -5.58
N GLY A 81 3.54 -14.10 -6.72
CA GLY A 81 3.85 -12.70 -7.03
C GLY A 81 5.29 -12.41 -7.45
N SER A 82 6.07 -13.44 -7.82
CA SER A 82 7.53 -13.33 -8.03
C SER A 82 7.98 -12.53 -9.27
N GLU A 83 7.08 -12.19 -10.18
CA GLU A 83 7.42 -11.53 -11.45
C GLU A 83 6.57 -10.29 -11.69
N LEU A 84 6.24 -9.57 -10.62
CA LEU A 84 5.44 -8.34 -10.72
C LEU A 84 6.29 -7.18 -11.22
N ASN A 85 5.78 -6.45 -12.22
CA ASN A 85 6.44 -5.27 -12.76
C ASN A 85 5.76 -4.00 -12.21
N TRP A 86 6.29 -3.49 -11.11
CA TRP A 86 5.74 -2.31 -10.45
C TRP A 86 5.97 -1.00 -11.19
N ASP A 87 6.99 -0.91 -12.07
CA ASP A 87 7.24 0.29 -12.87
C ASP A 87 6.09 0.56 -13.84
N ASN A 88 5.59 -0.49 -14.48
CA ASN A 88 4.44 -0.42 -15.38
C ASN A 88 3.10 -0.65 -14.67
N GLY A 89 3.14 -1.14 -13.44
CA GLY A 89 1.98 -1.61 -12.70
C GLY A 89 1.56 -3.04 -13.09
N VAL A 90 0.70 -3.64 -12.28
CA VAL A 90 0.22 -5.01 -12.45
C VAL A 90 -1.16 -5.00 -13.11
N PRO A 91 -1.38 -5.71 -14.24
CA PRO A 91 -2.64 -5.64 -14.98
C PRO A 91 -3.79 -6.28 -14.21
N HIS A 92 -4.94 -5.63 -14.25
CA HIS A 92 -6.21 -6.26 -13.90
C HIS A 92 -6.60 -7.34 -14.93
N ARG A 93 -7.46 -8.26 -14.54
CA ARG A 93 -8.05 -9.22 -15.49
C ARG A 93 -8.86 -8.52 -16.59
N ASP A 94 -9.08 -9.20 -17.68
CA ASP A 94 -9.94 -8.69 -18.75
C ASP A 94 -11.33 -8.26 -18.20
N GLY A 95 -11.74 -7.06 -18.58
CA GLY A 95 -13.01 -6.47 -18.17
C GLY A 95 -13.00 -5.84 -16.76
N ALA A 96 -11.84 -5.79 -16.07
CA ALA A 96 -11.66 -5.01 -14.85
C ALA A 96 -10.61 -3.92 -15.07
N ASN A 97 -10.73 -2.80 -14.37
CA ASN A 97 -9.84 -1.65 -14.52
C ASN A 97 -9.51 -0.92 -13.21
N THR A 98 -10.10 -1.33 -12.10
CA THR A 98 -9.90 -0.67 -10.80
C THR A 98 -10.21 -1.62 -9.64
N PHE A 99 -9.76 -1.25 -8.44
CA PHE A 99 -10.06 -1.98 -7.21
C PHE A 99 -11.38 -1.55 -6.60
N THR A 100 -12.45 -2.16 -7.10
CA THR A 100 -13.80 -2.09 -6.57
C THR A 100 -14.39 -3.50 -6.46
N VAL A 101 -15.51 -3.66 -5.81
CA VAL A 101 -16.18 -4.97 -5.66
C VAL A 101 -16.43 -5.63 -7.02
N SER A 102 -16.77 -4.87 -8.05
CA SER A 102 -17.03 -5.39 -9.41
C SER A 102 -15.79 -5.44 -10.31
N GLY A 103 -14.71 -4.73 -9.93
CA GLY A 103 -13.56 -4.47 -10.79
C GLY A 103 -13.76 -3.31 -11.77
N ASN A 104 -14.91 -2.63 -11.72
CA ASN A 104 -15.28 -1.54 -12.61
C ASN A 104 -15.85 -0.34 -11.83
N THR A 105 -15.90 0.81 -12.47
CA THR A 105 -16.43 2.03 -11.89
C THR A 105 -17.09 2.91 -12.93
N THR A 106 -17.97 3.82 -12.49
CA THR A 106 -18.51 4.92 -13.30
C THR A 106 -17.70 6.21 -13.15
N ARG A 107 -16.72 6.25 -12.25
CA ARG A 107 -15.83 7.40 -12.09
C ARG A 107 -14.86 7.48 -13.26
N SER A 108 -14.49 8.71 -13.62
CA SER A 108 -13.56 8.98 -14.70
C SER A 108 -12.13 8.60 -14.28
N PRO A 109 -11.29 8.10 -15.20
CA PRO A 109 -9.87 7.95 -14.94
C PRO A 109 -9.24 9.29 -14.58
N PHE A 110 -8.23 9.28 -13.72
CA PHE A 110 -7.43 10.49 -13.43
C PHE A 110 -6.86 11.11 -14.71
N PRO A 111 -6.86 12.44 -14.81
CA PRO A 111 -6.23 13.12 -15.93
C PRO A 111 -4.72 12.82 -15.95
N GLY A 112 -4.18 12.61 -17.15
CA GLY A 112 -2.74 12.37 -17.33
C GLY A 112 -2.28 10.90 -17.32
N LEU A 113 -3.13 9.95 -16.91
CA LEU A 113 -2.81 8.53 -16.99
C LEU A 113 -2.67 8.05 -18.43
N ASN A 114 -1.66 7.21 -18.67
CA ASN A 114 -1.55 6.50 -19.94
C ASN A 114 -2.52 5.29 -20.01
N GLU A 115 -2.61 4.62 -21.17
CA GLU A 115 -3.55 3.51 -21.36
C GLU A 115 -3.25 2.30 -20.48
N GLY A 116 -1.98 2.05 -20.17
CA GLY A 116 -1.59 1.00 -19.21
C GLY A 116 -2.09 1.33 -17.80
N GLU A 117 -1.84 2.53 -17.33
CA GLU A 117 -2.24 2.97 -15.98
C GLU A 117 -3.75 3.00 -15.76
N LYS A 118 -4.55 3.05 -16.82
CA LYS A 118 -6.02 2.94 -16.73
C LYS A 118 -6.52 1.51 -16.49
N THR A 119 -5.66 0.52 -16.61
CA THR A 119 -6.00 -0.90 -16.46
C THR A 119 -5.05 -1.66 -15.55
N HIS A 120 -4.06 -0.98 -14.97
CA HIS A 120 -3.06 -1.57 -14.11
C HIS A 120 -3.13 -0.95 -12.71
N HIS A 121 -2.82 -1.77 -11.73
CA HIS A 121 -2.63 -1.31 -10.36
C HIS A 121 -1.15 -0.98 -10.12
N LYS A 122 -0.88 0.09 -9.35
CA LYS A 122 0.45 0.40 -8.81
C LYS A 122 0.40 0.45 -7.29
N GLY A 123 1.47 -0.03 -6.66
CA GLY A 123 1.71 0.09 -5.22
C GLY A 123 3.02 0.79 -4.96
N GLU A 124 3.08 1.63 -3.93
CA GLU A 124 4.30 2.32 -3.50
C GLU A 124 4.39 2.38 -1.98
N LEU A 125 5.59 2.14 -1.47
CA LEU A 125 5.91 2.31 -0.05
C LEU A 125 6.91 3.45 0.13
N PHE A 126 6.49 4.49 0.82
CA PHE A 126 7.36 5.58 1.24
C PHE A 126 7.68 5.48 2.72
N TYR A 127 8.94 5.21 3.02
CA TYR A 127 9.39 5.13 4.40
C TYR A 127 9.25 6.47 5.14
N PRO A 128 8.90 6.43 6.45
CA PRO A 128 8.79 5.21 7.26
C PRO A 128 7.41 4.56 7.25
N ASN A 129 6.33 5.22 6.80
CA ASN A 129 5.00 4.82 7.21
C ASN A 129 3.86 5.16 6.25
N LEU A 130 4.15 5.45 4.98
CA LEU A 130 3.14 5.74 3.97
C LEU A 130 3.13 4.66 2.88
N MET A 131 1.99 3.97 2.72
CA MET A 131 1.74 3.02 1.64
C MET A 131 0.64 3.60 0.73
N LEU A 132 0.81 3.48 -0.59
CA LEU A 132 -0.14 3.97 -1.59
C LEU A 132 -0.53 2.84 -2.54
N SER A 133 -1.81 2.58 -2.65
CA SER A 133 -2.39 1.72 -3.68
C SER A 133 -3.14 2.58 -4.69
N LEU A 134 -2.67 2.56 -5.95
CA LEU A 134 -3.12 3.47 -6.98
C LEU A 134 -3.93 2.72 -8.04
N SER A 135 -5.17 3.12 -8.17
CA SER A 135 -6.09 2.73 -9.23
C SER A 135 -6.29 3.87 -10.21
N MET A 136 -6.99 3.66 -11.31
CA MET A 136 -7.22 4.68 -12.32
C MET A 136 -8.09 5.86 -11.85
N ASP A 137 -8.90 5.66 -10.82
CA ASP A 137 -9.99 6.55 -10.40
C ASP A 137 -9.94 6.93 -8.91
N HIS A 138 -9.13 6.22 -8.12
CA HIS A 138 -8.93 6.49 -6.70
C HIS A 138 -7.55 6.03 -6.23
N VAL A 139 -7.13 6.55 -5.09
CA VAL A 139 -5.94 6.10 -4.37
C VAL A 139 -6.34 5.71 -2.96
N ALA A 140 -5.97 4.52 -2.51
CA ALA A 140 -6.01 4.15 -1.11
C ALA A 140 -4.66 4.48 -0.47
N ALA A 141 -4.65 5.43 0.45
CA ALA A 141 -3.45 5.90 1.16
C ALA A 141 -3.48 5.41 2.60
N PHE A 142 -2.46 4.66 3.00
CA PHE A 142 -2.36 4.08 4.34
C PHE A 142 -1.23 4.77 5.11
N THR A 143 -1.57 5.43 6.20
CA THR A 143 -0.58 5.98 7.13
C THR A 143 -0.51 5.12 8.38
N LEU A 144 0.68 4.57 8.67
CA LEU A 144 0.92 3.73 9.83
C LEU A 144 1.39 4.57 11.02
N TRP A 145 0.72 4.38 12.16
CA TRP A 145 1.02 5.03 13.43
C TRP A 145 1.37 3.97 14.48
N PRO A 146 2.64 3.58 14.64
CA PRO A 146 3.06 2.63 15.65
C PRO A 146 2.67 3.12 17.06
N GLN A 147 1.95 2.29 17.81
CA GLN A 147 1.54 2.61 19.18
C GLN A 147 2.42 1.89 20.21
N SER A 148 2.91 0.70 19.85
CA SER A 148 3.83 -0.09 20.65
C SER A 148 4.59 -1.08 19.77
N ALA A 149 5.44 -1.90 20.36
CA ALA A 149 6.16 -2.98 19.66
C ALA A 149 5.24 -4.05 19.03
N SER A 150 3.96 -4.09 19.41
CA SER A 150 2.98 -5.09 18.96
C SER A 150 1.61 -4.50 18.61
N ARG A 151 1.55 -3.19 18.35
CA ARG A 151 0.29 -2.52 18.01
C ARG A 151 0.54 -1.33 17.09
N THR A 152 -0.21 -1.27 16.01
CA THR A 152 -0.16 -0.19 15.04
C THR A 152 -1.58 0.29 14.72
N ARG A 153 -1.79 1.59 14.78
CA ARG A 153 -2.99 2.22 14.23
C ARG A 153 -2.72 2.54 12.77
N ILE A 154 -3.66 2.19 11.88
CA ILE A 154 -3.58 2.47 10.45
C ILE A 154 -4.74 3.38 10.08
N GLN A 155 -4.42 4.49 9.43
CA GLN A 155 -5.41 5.35 8.80
C GLN A 155 -5.38 5.08 7.30
N CYS A 156 -6.48 4.58 6.76
CA CYS A 156 -6.69 4.39 5.33
C CYS A 156 -7.61 5.49 4.83
N GLU A 157 -7.11 6.32 3.93
CA GLU A 157 -7.84 7.42 3.29
C GLU A 157 -8.04 7.10 1.82
N PHE A 158 -9.28 7.25 1.34
CA PHE A 158 -9.63 7.06 -0.06
C PHE A 158 -9.69 8.41 -0.75
N LEU A 159 -8.74 8.62 -1.67
CA LEU A 159 -8.53 9.89 -2.35
C LEU A 159 -9.14 9.83 -3.75
N PHE A 160 -9.94 10.83 -4.07
CA PHE A 160 -10.61 10.97 -5.37
C PHE A 160 -10.32 12.34 -5.99
N HIS A 161 -10.49 12.43 -7.30
CA HIS A 161 -10.43 13.72 -7.97
C HIS A 161 -11.61 14.59 -7.53
N PRO A 162 -11.43 15.90 -7.26
CA PRO A 162 -12.51 16.77 -6.81
C PRO A 162 -13.72 16.78 -7.73
N ASP A 163 -13.50 16.72 -9.05
CA ASP A 163 -14.59 16.69 -10.04
C ASP A 163 -15.52 15.48 -9.88
N GLU A 164 -15.01 14.35 -9.34
CA GLU A 164 -15.84 13.20 -9.02
C GLU A 164 -16.64 13.43 -7.74
N LEU A 165 -16.01 13.98 -6.70
CA LEU A 165 -16.65 14.25 -5.40
C LEU A 165 -17.85 15.20 -5.49
N TYR A 166 -17.80 16.16 -6.44
CA TYR A 166 -18.88 17.13 -6.62
C TYR A 166 -20.03 16.62 -7.51
N LYS A 167 -19.94 15.41 -8.05
CA LYS A 167 -21.06 14.83 -8.84
C LYS A 167 -22.25 14.50 -7.92
N PRO A 168 -23.49 14.76 -8.36
CA PRO A 168 -24.70 14.56 -7.53
C PRO A 168 -24.92 13.13 -7.01
N HIS A 169 -24.27 12.15 -7.62
CA HIS A 169 -24.41 10.72 -7.28
C HIS A 169 -23.04 10.10 -7.02
N PHE A 170 -22.09 10.87 -6.51
CA PHE A 170 -20.80 10.32 -6.10
C PHE A 170 -21.02 9.26 -5.00
N ASP A 171 -20.40 8.11 -5.18
CA ASP A 171 -20.41 7.01 -4.22
C ASP A 171 -19.01 6.38 -4.19
N SER A 172 -18.40 6.32 -3.02
CA SER A 172 -17.10 5.70 -2.75
C SER A 172 -17.23 4.24 -2.33
N SER A 173 -18.44 3.79 -2.01
CA SER A 173 -18.69 2.54 -1.29
C SER A 173 -18.16 1.30 -1.98
N ASP A 174 -18.14 1.27 -3.31
CA ASP A 174 -17.61 0.17 -4.12
C ASP A 174 -16.11 -0.06 -3.91
N ALA A 175 -15.32 1.02 -3.86
CA ALA A 175 -13.88 0.99 -3.57
C ALA A 175 -13.63 0.73 -2.07
N VAL A 176 -14.35 1.44 -1.21
CA VAL A 176 -14.21 1.32 0.25
C VAL A 176 -14.49 -0.09 0.73
N GLN A 177 -15.59 -0.72 0.28
CA GLN A 177 -15.94 -2.10 0.65
C GLN A 177 -14.92 -3.12 0.15
N PHE A 178 -14.40 -2.94 -1.06
CA PHE A 178 -13.36 -3.81 -1.59
C PHE A 178 -12.10 -3.73 -0.70
N TRP A 179 -11.60 -2.53 -0.46
CA TRP A 179 -10.40 -2.34 0.34
C TRP A 179 -10.59 -2.72 1.79
N ASP A 180 -11.74 -2.43 2.41
CA ASP A 180 -12.01 -2.88 3.78
C ASP A 180 -11.97 -4.40 3.91
N LYS A 181 -12.50 -5.11 2.91
CA LYS A 181 -12.44 -6.58 2.86
C LYS A 181 -11.00 -7.09 2.79
N VAL A 182 -10.20 -6.58 1.86
CA VAL A 182 -8.79 -6.97 1.68
C VAL A 182 -7.97 -6.60 2.92
N ASN A 183 -8.13 -5.39 3.43
CA ASN A 183 -7.42 -4.91 4.61
C ASN A 183 -7.70 -5.78 5.87
N GLN A 184 -8.95 -6.18 6.09
CA GLN A 184 -9.26 -7.06 7.22
C GLN A 184 -8.60 -8.43 7.10
N GLN A 185 -8.44 -8.96 5.89
CA GLN A 185 -7.69 -10.18 5.64
C GLN A 185 -6.19 -9.99 5.96
N ASP A 186 -5.60 -8.88 5.53
CA ASP A 186 -4.20 -8.52 5.85
C ASP A 186 -3.98 -8.38 7.35
N TRP A 187 -4.85 -7.63 8.03
CA TRP A 187 -4.68 -7.42 9.46
C TRP A 187 -4.79 -8.73 10.24
N ALA A 188 -5.68 -9.62 9.86
CA ALA A 188 -5.82 -10.93 10.49
C ALA A 188 -4.55 -11.79 10.35
N ILE A 189 -3.90 -11.82 9.17
CA ILE A 189 -2.66 -12.56 8.98
C ILE A 189 -1.47 -11.89 9.68
N CYS A 190 -1.36 -10.55 9.62
CA CYS A 190 -0.33 -9.80 10.35
C CYS A 190 -0.38 -10.04 11.86
N GLU A 191 -1.57 -10.04 12.46
CA GLU A 191 -1.76 -10.36 13.87
C GLU A 191 -1.39 -11.82 14.20
N SER A 192 -1.66 -12.74 13.28
CA SER A 192 -1.25 -14.14 13.43
C SER A 192 0.27 -14.27 13.41
N VAL A 193 0.95 -13.63 12.47
CA VAL A 193 2.42 -13.58 12.39
C VAL A 193 2.99 -12.97 13.66
N GLN A 194 2.45 -11.84 14.14
CA GLN A 194 2.90 -11.19 15.38
C GLN A 194 2.81 -12.14 16.58
N ARG A 195 1.72 -12.89 16.72
CA ARG A 195 1.59 -13.91 17.79
C ARG A 195 2.62 -15.01 17.65
N GLY A 196 2.90 -15.45 16.42
CA GLY A 196 3.94 -16.45 16.13
C GLY A 196 5.33 -15.97 16.55
N MET A 197 5.68 -14.73 16.21
CA MET A 197 6.97 -14.10 16.56
C MET A 197 7.16 -13.91 18.07
N GLN A 198 6.09 -13.78 18.84
CA GLN A 198 6.13 -13.68 20.30
C GLN A 198 6.30 -15.04 21.00
N ASN A 199 6.27 -16.13 20.26
CA ASN A 199 6.43 -17.46 20.84
C ASN A 199 7.87 -17.66 21.33
N LYS A 200 8.04 -18.35 22.48
CA LYS A 200 9.34 -18.59 23.10
C LYS A 200 10.33 -19.40 22.24
N VAL A 201 9.82 -20.17 21.28
CA VAL A 201 10.67 -20.98 20.38
C VAL A 201 11.03 -20.23 19.10
N PHE A 202 10.43 -19.06 18.83
CA PHE A 202 10.78 -18.26 17.67
C PHE A 202 12.17 -17.64 17.86
N GLN A 203 13.04 -17.82 16.88
CA GLN A 203 14.39 -17.23 16.87
C GLN A 203 14.55 -16.26 15.71
N HIS A 204 14.17 -16.67 14.51
CA HIS A 204 14.23 -15.88 13.28
C HIS A 204 13.33 -16.51 12.22
N GLY A 205 12.97 -15.72 11.22
CA GLY A 205 12.36 -16.18 9.97
C GLY A 205 13.39 -16.26 8.84
N TYR A 206 12.95 -16.78 7.70
CA TYR A 206 13.67 -16.77 6.43
C TYR A 206 12.76 -16.18 5.37
N TYR A 207 13.33 -15.41 4.47
CA TYR A 207 12.59 -14.92 3.30
C TYR A 207 12.70 -15.93 2.15
N GLY A 208 11.58 -16.16 1.48
CA GLY A 208 11.57 -16.83 0.19
C GLY A 208 12.03 -15.89 -0.94
N PRO A 209 12.35 -16.43 -2.12
CA PRO A 209 12.74 -15.58 -3.26
C PRO A 209 11.68 -14.57 -3.68
N MET A 210 10.40 -14.78 -3.33
CA MET A 210 9.28 -13.89 -3.64
C MET A 210 9.08 -12.77 -2.62
N GLU A 211 9.94 -12.71 -1.60
CA GLU A 211 9.88 -11.73 -0.51
C GLU A 211 11.09 -10.78 -0.52
N ASP A 212 11.76 -10.66 -1.67
CA ASP A 212 12.98 -9.85 -1.82
C ASP A 212 12.75 -8.39 -1.42
N GLU A 213 11.61 -7.82 -1.79
CA GLU A 213 11.27 -6.44 -1.47
C GLU A 213 11.04 -6.22 0.02
N SER A 214 10.73 -7.27 0.78
CA SER A 214 10.63 -7.20 2.24
C SER A 214 11.99 -7.02 2.92
N LEU A 215 13.10 -7.35 2.25
CA LEU A 215 14.46 -7.07 2.74
C LEU A 215 14.73 -5.57 2.84
N ASP A 216 14.15 -4.74 1.99
CA ASP A 216 14.31 -3.29 1.98
C ASP A 216 13.89 -2.66 3.32
N ILE A 217 12.87 -3.22 3.97
CA ILE A 217 12.39 -2.76 5.27
C ILE A 217 13.46 -2.99 6.33
N ARG A 218 14.11 -4.16 6.30
CA ARG A 218 15.21 -4.48 7.23
C ARG A 218 16.41 -3.58 7.01
N ASP A 219 16.78 -3.36 5.76
CA ASP A 219 17.88 -2.48 5.40
C ASP A 219 17.59 -1.03 5.82
N TYR A 220 16.35 -0.57 5.61
CA TYR A 220 15.91 0.73 6.11
C TYR A 220 16.06 0.83 7.63
N VAL A 221 15.52 -0.13 8.38
CA VAL A 221 15.57 -0.13 9.85
C VAL A 221 17.01 -0.24 10.35
N SER A 222 17.82 -1.16 9.80
CA SER A 222 19.23 -1.34 10.17
C SER A 222 20.05 -0.06 9.95
N ARG A 223 19.88 0.58 8.80
CA ARG A 223 20.53 1.85 8.50
C ARG A 223 20.12 2.95 9.47
N LYS A 224 18.82 3.04 9.80
CA LYS A 224 18.33 4.03 10.76
C LYS A 224 18.86 3.82 12.17
N LEU A 225 18.95 2.59 12.63
CA LEU A 225 19.56 2.26 13.92
C LEU A 225 21.07 2.62 13.96
N SER A 226 21.77 2.32 12.87
CA SER A 226 23.21 2.68 12.76
C SER A 226 23.44 4.21 12.76
N GLU A 227 22.54 4.98 12.15
CA GLU A 227 22.58 6.45 12.20
C GLU A 227 22.36 7.01 13.62
N LEU A 228 21.66 6.28 14.47
CA LEU A 228 21.44 6.64 15.89
C LEU A 228 22.58 6.20 16.81
N GLY A 229 23.54 5.42 16.34
CA GLY A 229 24.68 4.93 17.12
C GLY A 229 24.33 3.77 18.06
N GLU A 230 23.28 3.05 17.78
CA GLU A 230 22.86 1.81 18.49
C GLU A 230 23.29 0.53 17.78
#